data_687e557dedfd172fee0ff86bf81beeb3
#
_entry.id   687e557dedfd172fee0ff86bf81beeb3
#
_cell.length_a   1.000
_cell.length_b   1.000
_cell.length_c   1.000
_cell.angle_alpha   90.00
_cell.angle_beta   90.00
_cell.angle_gamma   90.00
#
_symmetry.space_group_name_H-M   'P 1'
#
loop_
_entity.id
_entity.type
_entity.pdbx_description
1 polymer ?
#
loop_
_entity_poly.entity_id
_entity_poly.type
_entity_poly.pdbx_seq_one_letter_code
_entity_poly.pdbx_strand_id
1 'polypeptide(L)'
;MKVLDLFSGIGGFSVGLEAAGMETVAFCEPNEYCQKVLRKNWPEVPIYDDVRELTADRLVRDGIRADIITGGFPCQDISVAGKQAGIEGERSGLWSECARLLSELRPRYAIFENVTNLLTGDGGAWFEQVLWDISEVGYDAEWHCIPASAIGAPHRRDRVFIVADAYGERRRCGDARRQDAKDVGQSPIITRKHARRVGAWDFEPDVGRVANGVPNRAHRLKGLGNAIVPQIAEIIGEAIWDSSGS
;
A
#
# COMPACT_ATOMS: atom_id res chain seq x y z
N MET A 1 -11.81 -9.09 6.70
CA MET A 1 -11.93 -7.92 5.82
C MET A 1 -11.49 -8.29 4.42
N LYS A 2 -12.16 -7.76 3.39
CA LYS A 2 -11.90 -8.02 1.98
C LYS A 2 -11.01 -6.94 1.38
N VAL A 3 -9.97 -7.32 0.64
CA VAL A 3 -8.93 -6.43 0.12
C VAL A 3 -9.01 -6.34 -1.40
N LEU A 4 -9.06 -5.11 -1.93
CA LEU A 4 -8.76 -4.77 -3.32
C LEU A 4 -7.33 -4.26 -3.40
N ASP A 5 -6.46 -4.99 -4.08
CA ASP A 5 -5.03 -4.66 -4.19
C ASP A 5 -4.74 -4.00 -5.54
N LEU A 6 -4.50 -2.68 -5.52
CA LEU A 6 -4.19 -1.85 -6.69
C LEU A 6 -2.67 -1.79 -6.90
N PHE A 7 -2.23 -1.73 -8.16
CA PHE A 7 -0.80 -1.77 -8.49
C PHE A 7 -0.11 -2.96 -7.82
N SER A 8 -0.79 -4.10 -7.84
CA SER A 8 -0.53 -5.27 -7.00
C SER A 8 0.88 -5.83 -7.15
N GLY A 9 1.54 -5.57 -8.28
CA GLY A 9 2.85 -6.15 -8.59
C GLY A 9 2.79 -7.66 -8.52
N ILE A 10 3.61 -8.26 -7.67
CA ILE A 10 3.60 -9.71 -7.43
C ILE A 10 2.80 -10.12 -6.18
N GLY A 11 1.97 -9.22 -5.64
CA GLY A 11 1.04 -9.51 -4.53
C GLY A 11 1.63 -9.30 -3.13
N GLY A 12 2.56 -8.34 -2.96
CA GLY A 12 3.22 -8.12 -1.67
C GLY A 12 2.28 -7.69 -0.56
N PHE A 13 1.33 -6.80 -0.82
CA PHE A 13 0.27 -6.44 0.13
C PHE A 13 -0.60 -7.64 0.48
N SER A 14 -1.06 -8.36 -0.54
CA SER A 14 -1.95 -9.51 -0.36
C SER A 14 -1.33 -10.59 0.50
N VAL A 15 -0.05 -10.96 0.27
CA VAL A 15 0.66 -11.92 1.13
C VAL A 15 0.65 -11.50 2.59
N GLY A 16 0.94 -10.22 2.88
CA GLY A 16 1.01 -9.74 4.26
C GLY A 16 -0.37 -9.61 4.91
N LEU A 17 -1.34 -9.06 4.20
CA LEU A 17 -2.70 -8.89 4.75
C LEU A 17 -3.44 -10.21 4.93
N GLU A 18 -3.20 -11.21 4.06
CA GLU A 18 -3.73 -12.57 4.25
C GLU A 18 -3.09 -13.25 5.46
N ALA A 19 -1.80 -13.02 5.73
CA ALA A 19 -1.17 -13.49 6.96
C ALA A 19 -1.79 -12.84 8.22
N ALA A 20 -2.30 -11.61 8.11
CA ALA A 20 -3.09 -10.94 9.15
C ALA A 20 -4.57 -11.40 9.20
N GLY A 21 -4.99 -12.38 8.38
CA GLY A 21 -6.35 -12.93 8.39
C GLY A 21 -7.36 -12.16 7.51
N MET A 22 -6.89 -11.38 6.56
CA MET A 22 -7.73 -10.72 5.55
C MET A 22 -7.86 -11.60 4.29
N GLU A 23 -8.73 -11.24 3.37
CA GLU A 23 -9.01 -11.96 2.12
C GLU A 23 -8.82 -11.04 0.93
N THR A 24 -7.93 -11.38 0.00
CA THR A 24 -7.79 -10.65 -1.26
C THR A 24 -8.90 -11.07 -2.21
N VAL A 25 -9.71 -10.11 -2.66
CA VAL A 25 -10.87 -10.37 -3.53
C VAL A 25 -10.69 -9.89 -4.96
N ALA A 26 -9.73 -9.01 -5.22
CA ALA A 26 -9.39 -8.57 -6.57
C ALA A 26 -8.00 -7.92 -6.61
N PHE A 27 -7.37 -8.02 -7.77
CA PHE A 27 -6.13 -7.35 -8.14
C PHE A 27 -6.36 -6.33 -9.26
N CYS A 28 -5.54 -5.28 -9.28
CA CYS A 28 -5.38 -4.41 -10.44
C CYS A 28 -3.90 -4.23 -10.75
N GLU A 29 -3.43 -4.83 -11.89
CA GLU A 29 -2.01 -4.86 -12.26
C GLU A 29 -1.86 -4.94 -13.78
N PRO A 30 -1.24 -3.94 -14.44
CA PRO A 30 -1.09 -3.92 -15.89
C PRO A 30 0.05 -4.81 -16.42
N ASN A 31 1.01 -5.21 -15.58
CA ASN A 31 2.19 -5.94 -16.02
C ASN A 31 1.90 -7.43 -16.17
N GLU A 32 1.97 -7.96 -17.39
CA GLU A 32 1.70 -9.38 -17.68
C GLU A 32 2.54 -10.37 -16.86
N TYR A 33 3.81 -10.02 -16.58
CA TYR A 33 4.65 -10.91 -15.77
C TYR A 33 4.13 -10.98 -14.32
N CYS A 34 3.78 -9.84 -13.74
CA CYS A 34 3.18 -9.77 -12.41
C CYS A 34 1.85 -10.53 -12.38
N GLN A 35 0.98 -10.32 -13.38
CA GLN A 35 -0.29 -11.06 -13.49
C GLN A 35 -0.09 -12.59 -13.55
N LYS A 36 0.95 -13.07 -14.24
CA LYS A 36 1.27 -14.52 -14.25
C LYS A 36 1.64 -15.02 -12.86
N VAL A 37 2.34 -14.22 -12.07
CA VAL A 37 2.67 -14.54 -10.67
C VAL A 37 1.39 -14.56 -9.82
N LEU A 38 0.54 -13.53 -9.97
CA LEU A 38 -0.74 -13.44 -9.25
C LEU A 38 -1.65 -14.64 -9.58
N ARG A 39 -1.89 -14.94 -10.86
CA ARG A 39 -2.72 -16.11 -11.28
C ARG A 39 -2.20 -17.43 -10.75
N LYS A 40 -0.88 -17.56 -10.58
CA LYS A 40 -0.28 -18.78 -10.03
C LYS A 40 -0.59 -18.95 -8.54
N ASN A 41 -0.56 -17.85 -7.78
CA ASN A 41 -0.71 -17.88 -6.32
C ASN A 41 -2.17 -17.71 -5.88
N TRP A 42 -2.97 -16.97 -6.66
CA TRP A 42 -4.39 -16.70 -6.42
C TRP A 42 -5.20 -17.00 -7.68
N PRO A 43 -5.36 -18.29 -8.07
CA PRO A 43 -5.98 -18.64 -9.35
C PRO A 43 -7.45 -18.22 -9.47
N GLU A 44 -8.15 -18.10 -8.35
CA GLU A 44 -9.59 -17.76 -8.31
C GLU A 44 -9.85 -16.25 -8.15
N VAL A 45 -8.82 -15.45 -7.89
CA VAL A 45 -8.97 -14.00 -7.68
C VAL A 45 -8.87 -13.26 -9.01
N PRO A 46 -9.86 -12.46 -9.39
CA PRO A 46 -9.85 -11.71 -10.64
C PRO A 46 -8.75 -10.65 -10.66
N ILE A 47 -8.20 -10.42 -11.86
CA ILE A 47 -7.16 -9.42 -12.12
C ILE A 47 -7.67 -8.46 -13.18
N TYR A 48 -7.70 -7.17 -12.84
CA TYR A 48 -8.00 -6.06 -13.75
C TYR A 48 -6.69 -5.47 -14.28
N ASP A 49 -6.68 -5.10 -15.56
CA ASP A 49 -5.46 -4.68 -16.25
C ASP A 49 -5.13 -3.21 -16.04
N ASP A 50 -6.13 -2.35 -15.94
CA ASP A 50 -5.92 -0.91 -15.87
C ASP A 50 -6.82 -0.27 -14.80
N VAL A 51 -6.19 0.44 -13.86
CA VAL A 51 -6.88 1.14 -12.78
C VAL A 51 -7.80 2.25 -13.31
N ARG A 52 -7.51 2.84 -14.46
CA ARG A 52 -8.33 3.88 -15.11
C ARG A 52 -9.67 3.35 -15.62
N GLU A 53 -9.71 2.06 -15.95
CA GLU A 53 -10.94 1.38 -16.41
C GLU A 53 -11.69 0.70 -15.26
N LEU A 54 -11.07 0.64 -14.07
CA LEU A 54 -11.68 0.06 -12.89
C LEU A 54 -12.63 1.06 -12.24
N THR A 55 -13.91 0.69 -12.08
CA THR A 55 -14.93 1.52 -11.45
C THR A 55 -15.67 0.73 -10.37
N ALA A 56 -16.31 1.44 -9.43
CA ALA A 56 -17.17 0.81 -8.43
C ALA A 56 -18.28 -0.03 -9.07
N ASP A 57 -18.92 0.48 -10.14
CA ASP A 57 -19.98 -0.24 -10.86
C ASP A 57 -19.49 -1.53 -11.50
N ARG A 58 -18.24 -1.55 -12.01
CA ARG A 58 -17.63 -2.76 -12.56
C ARG A 58 -17.42 -3.80 -11.49
N LEU A 59 -16.83 -3.41 -10.34
CA LEU A 59 -16.60 -4.30 -9.21
C LEU A 59 -17.92 -4.86 -8.65
N VAL A 60 -18.95 -4.02 -8.51
CA VAL A 60 -20.27 -4.46 -8.03
C VAL A 60 -20.91 -5.46 -9.00
N ARG A 61 -20.82 -5.24 -10.32
CA ARG A 61 -21.32 -6.19 -11.32
C ARG A 61 -20.59 -7.54 -11.26
N ASP A 62 -19.30 -7.50 -10.96
CA ASP A 62 -18.46 -8.70 -10.81
C ASP A 62 -18.61 -9.34 -9.42
N GLY A 63 -19.52 -8.81 -8.56
CA GLY A 63 -19.79 -9.33 -7.21
C GLY A 63 -18.73 -9.02 -6.17
N ILE A 64 -17.81 -8.07 -6.46
CA ILE A 64 -16.68 -7.72 -5.62
C ILE A 64 -17.05 -6.54 -4.72
N ARG A 65 -16.79 -6.71 -3.43
CA ARG A 65 -16.86 -5.65 -2.42
C ARG A 65 -15.56 -5.66 -1.64
N ALA A 66 -14.97 -4.50 -1.43
CA ALA A 66 -13.73 -4.33 -0.67
C ALA A 66 -14.00 -3.52 0.61
N ASP A 67 -13.50 -4.03 1.72
CA ASP A 67 -13.44 -3.30 3.00
C ASP A 67 -12.17 -2.46 3.08
N ILE A 68 -11.13 -2.88 2.34
CA ILE A 68 -9.82 -2.25 2.31
C ILE A 68 -9.37 -2.11 0.85
N ILE A 69 -8.83 -0.93 0.51
CA ILE A 69 -8.07 -0.72 -0.72
C ILE A 69 -6.59 -0.62 -0.35
N THR A 70 -5.73 -1.32 -1.11
CA THR A 70 -4.28 -1.13 -1.01
C THR A 70 -3.69 -0.64 -2.32
N GLY A 71 -2.53 0.03 -2.28
CA GLY A 71 -1.88 0.44 -3.51
C GLY A 71 -0.47 1.00 -3.31
N GLY A 72 0.49 0.43 -4.04
CA GLY A 72 1.83 0.99 -4.22
C GLY A 72 1.90 1.81 -5.51
N PHE A 73 1.38 3.02 -5.50
CA PHE A 73 1.25 3.85 -6.70
C PHE A 73 2.61 4.45 -7.15
N PRO A 74 2.85 4.64 -8.47
CA PRO A 74 4.10 5.21 -8.97
C PRO A 74 4.31 6.67 -8.54
N CYS A 75 5.48 6.98 -7.95
CA CYS A 75 5.82 8.34 -7.50
C CYS A 75 5.98 9.35 -8.66
N GLN A 76 6.33 8.87 -9.86
CA GLN A 76 6.65 9.73 -11.01
C GLN A 76 5.43 10.50 -11.54
N ASP A 77 4.23 9.96 -11.34
CA ASP A 77 2.99 10.53 -11.89
C ASP A 77 2.46 11.71 -11.09
N ILE A 78 2.88 11.89 -9.84
CA ILE A 78 2.51 13.06 -9.01
C ILE A 78 3.24 14.31 -9.52
N SER A 79 4.49 14.17 -10.01
CA SER A 79 5.31 15.28 -10.47
C SER A 79 4.79 15.98 -11.73
N VAL A 80 4.01 15.29 -12.56
CA VAL A 80 3.46 15.85 -13.81
C VAL A 80 2.22 16.68 -13.54
N ALA A 81 1.43 16.32 -12.52
CA ALA A 81 0.22 17.07 -12.13
C ALA A 81 0.52 18.44 -11.53
N GLY A 82 1.69 18.62 -10.87
CA GLY A 82 2.05 19.86 -10.16
C GLY A 82 2.56 21.00 -11.03
N LYS A 83 2.98 20.77 -12.26
CA LYS A 83 3.70 21.81 -13.05
C LYS A 83 2.88 22.66 -14.02
N GLN A 84 1.63 22.32 -14.36
CA GLN A 84 0.89 23.05 -15.41
C GLN A 84 -0.61 23.27 -15.21
N ALA A 85 -1.21 22.92 -14.10
CA ALA A 85 -2.65 23.09 -13.97
C ALA A 85 -3.00 23.87 -12.69
N GLY A 86 -3.50 25.07 -12.88
CA GLY A 86 -4.34 25.72 -11.87
C GLY A 86 -5.51 24.82 -11.48
N ILE A 87 -6.32 25.25 -10.54
CA ILE A 87 -7.46 24.52 -9.92
C ILE A 87 -8.38 23.73 -10.88
N GLU A 88 -8.27 23.92 -12.21
CA GLU A 88 -9.06 23.27 -13.27
C GLU A 88 -8.25 22.27 -14.14
N GLY A 89 -6.95 22.03 -13.86
CA GLY A 89 -6.14 21.08 -14.61
C GLY A 89 -6.51 19.62 -14.32
N GLU A 90 -6.71 18.83 -15.39
CA GLU A 90 -6.91 17.38 -15.28
C GLU A 90 -5.90 16.78 -14.30
N ARG A 91 -6.39 16.16 -13.23
CA ARG A 91 -5.60 15.36 -12.28
C ARG A 91 -5.12 14.11 -13.01
N SER A 92 -4.10 14.27 -13.84
CA SER A 92 -3.59 13.21 -14.69
C SER A 92 -2.43 12.48 -14.01
N GLY A 93 -2.74 11.55 -13.13
CA GLY A 93 -1.76 10.69 -12.51
C GLY A 93 -2.41 9.46 -11.90
N LEU A 94 -1.66 8.37 -11.74
CA LEU A 94 -2.22 7.13 -11.17
C LEU A 94 -2.64 7.29 -9.71
N TRP A 95 -2.11 8.29 -9.00
CA TRP A 95 -2.62 8.67 -7.67
C TRP A 95 -4.08 9.16 -7.73
N SER A 96 -4.45 9.94 -8.75
CA SER A 96 -5.84 10.42 -8.89
C SER A 96 -6.84 9.27 -9.05
N GLU A 97 -6.41 8.17 -9.66
CA GLU A 97 -7.22 6.96 -9.76
C GLU A 97 -7.40 6.25 -8.39
N CYS A 98 -6.35 6.28 -7.54
CA CYS A 98 -6.50 5.83 -6.15
C CYS A 98 -7.54 6.67 -5.41
N ALA A 99 -7.44 8.00 -5.48
CA ALA A 99 -8.36 8.92 -4.82
C ALA A 99 -9.80 8.79 -5.38
N ARG A 100 -9.95 8.60 -6.71
CA ARG A 100 -11.23 8.33 -7.35
C ARG A 100 -11.86 7.04 -6.82
N LEU A 101 -11.12 5.93 -6.82
CA LEU A 101 -11.63 4.65 -6.33
C LEU A 101 -11.92 4.70 -4.82
N LEU A 102 -11.13 5.43 -4.04
CA LEU A 102 -11.41 5.67 -2.63
C LEU A 102 -12.75 6.40 -2.44
N SER A 103 -13.04 7.39 -3.28
CA SER A 103 -14.31 8.13 -3.28
C SER A 103 -15.49 7.28 -3.73
N GLU A 104 -15.32 6.47 -4.79
CA GLU A 104 -16.38 5.65 -5.36
C GLU A 104 -16.74 4.45 -4.48
N LEU A 105 -15.76 3.72 -3.99
CA LEU A 105 -15.93 2.45 -3.28
C LEU A 105 -16.20 2.64 -1.79
N ARG A 106 -15.73 3.75 -1.21
CA ARG A 106 -15.90 4.07 0.21
C ARG A 106 -15.51 2.91 1.13
N PRO A 107 -14.32 2.29 0.95
CA PRO A 107 -13.87 1.23 1.83
C PRO A 107 -13.71 1.76 3.26
N ARG A 108 -13.70 0.86 4.23
CA ARG A 108 -13.45 1.25 5.63
C ARG A 108 -12.04 1.78 5.83
N TYR A 109 -11.06 1.16 5.18
CA TYR A 109 -9.65 1.54 5.25
C TYR A 109 -9.02 1.63 3.87
N ALA A 110 -7.95 2.42 3.78
CA ALA A 110 -7.03 2.36 2.64
C ALA A 110 -5.58 2.35 3.13
N ILE A 111 -4.72 1.61 2.43
CA ILE A 111 -3.29 1.52 2.75
C ILE A 111 -2.51 1.83 1.47
N PHE A 112 -1.79 2.94 1.47
CA PHE A 112 -0.96 3.33 0.32
C PHE A 112 0.51 3.27 0.69
N GLU A 113 1.34 2.83 -0.26
CA GLU A 113 2.80 2.79 -0.12
C GLU A 113 3.46 3.62 -1.19
N ASN A 114 4.58 4.26 -0.80
CA ASN A 114 5.44 4.93 -1.77
C ASN A 114 6.88 5.02 -1.25
N VAL A 115 7.79 5.46 -2.12
CA VAL A 115 9.16 5.79 -1.73
C VAL A 115 9.18 7.06 -0.86
N THR A 116 10.18 7.18 0.01
CA THR A 116 10.31 8.35 0.91
C THR A 116 10.48 9.68 0.19
N ASN A 117 10.87 9.66 -1.10
CA ASN A 117 10.91 10.87 -1.92
C ASN A 117 9.53 11.54 -2.10
N LEU A 118 8.44 10.82 -1.88
CA LEU A 118 7.08 11.39 -1.84
C LEU A 118 6.98 12.52 -0.82
N LEU A 119 7.64 12.38 0.34
CA LEU A 119 7.57 13.35 1.45
C LEU A 119 8.28 14.68 1.14
N THR A 120 9.28 14.66 0.26
CA THR A 120 10.14 15.82 -0.03
C THR A 120 10.01 16.32 -1.46
N GLY A 121 9.32 15.59 -2.32
CA GLY A 121 9.14 15.94 -3.72
C GLY A 121 8.41 17.27 -3.87
N ASP A 122 8.94 18.15 -4.72
CA ASP A 122 8.47 19.53 -4.95
C ASP A 122 8.29 20.32 -3.63
N GLY A 123 9.31 20.25 -2.76
CA GLY A 123 9.27 20.94 -1.46
C GLY A 123 8.23 20.39 -0.47
N GLY A 124 7.71 19.18 -0.68
CA GLY A 124 6.67 18.56 0.12
C GLY A 124 5.26 18.60 -0.51
N ALA A 125 5.08 19.36 -1.58
CA ALA A 125 3.78 19.55 -2.21
C ALA A 125 3.13 18.24 -2.69
N TRP A 126 3.93 17.25 -3.11
CA TRP A 126 3.39 15.95 -3.52
C TRP A 126 2.69 15.23 -2.38
N PHE A 127 3.28 15.25 -1.20
CA PHE A 127 2.70 14.58 -0.03
C PHE A 127 1.49 15.35 0.51
N GLU A 128 1.56 16.67 0.53
CA GLU A 128 0.43 17.54 0.88
C GLU A 128 -0.78 17.28 -0.02
N GLN A 129 -0.57 17.11 -1.34
CA GLN A 129 -1.64 16.78 -2.28
C GLN A 129 -2.28 15.43 -1.96
N VAL A 130 -1.48 14.40 -1.66
CA VAL A 130 -1.98 13.08 -1.28
C VAL A 130 -2.85 13.15 -0.04
N LEU A 131 -2.39 13.84 1.01
CA LEU A 131 -3.15 14.00 2.26
C LEU A 131 -4.42 14.82 2.05
N TRP A 132 -4.33 15.88 1.24
CA TRP A 132 -5.48 16.71 0.89
C TRP A 132 -6.56 15.88 0.19
N ASP A 133 -6.21 15.11 -0.85
CA ASP A 133 -7.15 14.29 -1.60
C ASP A 133 -7.82 13.24 -0.71
N ILE A 134 -7.08 12.61 0.21
CA ILE A 134 -7.62 11.66 1.20
C ILE A 134 -8.64 12.36 2.11
N SER A 135 -8.31 13.55 2.61
CA SER A 135 -9.18 14.33 3.48
C SER A 135 -10.46 14.79 2.76
N GLU A 136 -10.34 15.26 1.51
CA GLU A 136 -11.49 15.73 0.69
C GLU A 136 -12.51 14.60 0.45
N VAL A 137 -12.06 13.35 0.33
CA VAL A 137 -12.97 12.21 0.19
C VAL A 137 -13.49 11.68 1.52
N GLY A 138 -13.15 12.33 2.64
CA GLY A 138 -13.72 12.05 3.97
C GLY A 138 -13.00 10.97 4.75
N TYR A 139 -11.68 10.92 4.68
CA TYR A 139 -10.83 10.01 5.45
C TYR A 139 -9.84 10.77 6.31
N ASP A 140 -9.59 10.26 7.52
CA ASP A 140 -8.42 10.60 8.32
C ASP A 140 -7.23 9.78 7.85
N ALA A 141 -6.02 10.34 7.84
CA ALA A 141 -4.81 9.64 7.45
C ALA A 141 -3.71 9.74 8.49
N GLU A 142 -3.02 8.64 8.72
CA GLU A 142 -1.74 8.62 9.42
C GLU A 142 -0.67 7.99 8.53
N TRP A 143 0.59 8.37 8.71
CA TRP A 143 1.68 7.84 7.90
C TRP A 143 2.91 7.52 8.72
N HIS A 144 3.67 6.53 8.24
CA HIS A 144 4.88 6.05 8.89
C HIS A 144 5.96 5.75 7.86
N CYS A 145 7.20 6.18 8.13
CA CYS A 145 8.36 5.74 7.38
C CYS A 145 8.88 4.46 8.02
N ILE A 146 8.71 3.32 7.34
CA ILE A 146 9.08 2.02 7.87
C ILE A 146 10.22 1.45 7.03
N PRO A 147 11.44 1.35 7.58
CA PRO A 147 12.52 0.64 6.92
C PRO A 147 12.32 -0.87 7.03
N ALA A 148 12.62 -1.61 5.96
CA ALA A 148 12.56 -3.07 6.00
C ALA A 148 13.48 -3.67 7.08
N SER A 149 14.60 -3.00 7.40
CA SER A 149 15.48 -3.38 8.51
C SER A 149 14.81 -3.32 9.88
N ALA A 150 13.74 -2.56 10.09
CA ALA A 150 13.00 -2.52 11.35
C ALA A 150 12.29 -3.85 11.67
N ILE A 151 12.05 -4.67 10.64
CA ILE A 151 11.46 -6.01 10.75
C ILE A 151 12.49 -7.12 10.49
N GLY A 152 13.80 -6.79 10.57
CA GLY A 152 14.89 -7.75 10.45
C GLY A 152 15.40 -8.04 9.06
N ALA A 153 14.91 -7.34 8.02
CA ALA A 153 15.45 -7.51 6.67
C ALA A 153 16.91 -7.05 6.56
N PRO A 154 17.76 -7.72 5.75
CA PRO A 154 19.18 -7.37 5.60
C PRO A 154 19.42 -6.10 4.77
N HIS A 155 18.39 -5.32 4.47
CA HIS A 155 18.45 -4.08 3.70
C HIS A 155 17.53 -3.01 4.31
N ARG A 156 17.86 -1.73 4.11
CA ARG A 156 17.07 -0.62 4.66
C ARG A 156 15.71 -0.51 4.01
N ARG A 157 15.65 -0.32 2.72
CA ARG A 157 14.41 -0.13 1.92
C ARG A 157 13.36 0.69 2.68
N ASP A 158 13.68 1.96 2.91
CA ASP A 158 12.75 2.90 3.56
C ASP A 158 11.53 3.15 2.66
N ARG A 159 10.32 3.03 3.20
CA ARG A 159 9.05 3.30 2.50
C ARG A 159 8.12 4.07 3.41
N VAL A 160 7.35 4.97 2.83
CA VAL A 160 6.22 5.62 3.51
C VAL A 160 4.97 4.77 3.30
N PHE A 161 4.31 4.46 4.40
CA PHE A 161 2.99 3.83 4.40
C PHE A 161 1.99 4.85 4.94
N ILE A 162 0.90 5.04 4.21
CA ILE A 162 -0.20 5.93 4.56
C ILE A 162 -1.40 5.02 4.84
N VAL A 163 -1.94 5.09 6.06
CA VAL A 163 -3.15 4.36 6.44
C VAL A 163 -4.26 5.38 6.62
N ALA A 164 -5.31 5.23 5.83
CA ALA A 164 -6.49 6.09 5.89
C ALA A 164 -7.69 5.29 6.43
N ASP A 165 -8.46 5.91 7.31
CA ASP A 165 -9.72 5.37 7.81
C ASP A 165 -10.89 6.33 7.56
N ALA A 166 -12.11 5.81 7.34
CA ALA A 166 -13.28 6.62 7.08
C ALA A 166 -13.66 7.46 8.30
N TYR A 167 -14.03 8.73 8.11
CA TYR A 167 -14.50 9.60 9.19
C TYR A 167 -15.62 8.95 10.00
N GLY A 168 -15.43 8.84 11.30
CA GLY A 168 -16.43 8.34 12.25
C GLY A 168 -16.07 7.05 12.97
N GLU A 169 -15.12 6.26 12.49
CA GLU A 169 -14.67 5.04 13.19
C GLU A 169 -13.80 5.40 14.43
N ARG A 170 -12.91 6.40 14.31
CA ARG A 170 -12.07 6.87 15.44
C ARG A 170 -12.81 7.62 16.53
N ARG A 171 -13.98 8.21 16.25
CA ARG A 171 -14.74 8.93 17.29
C ARG A 171 -15.34 8.01 18.35
N ARG A 172 -15.30 6.69 18.18
CA ARG A 172 -15.75 5.71 19.17
C ARG A 172 -14.64 5.23 20.11
N CYS A 173 -13.38 5.42 19.73
CA CYS A 173 -12.26 5.17 20.63
C CYS A 173 -11.86 6.51 21.26
N GLY A 174 -12.25 6.70 22.54
CA GLY A 174 -12.26 7.93 23.29
C GLY A 174 -11.08 8.87 23.10
N ASP A 175 -11.34 10.16 23.23
CA ASP A 175 -10.45 11.32 23.36
C ASP A 175 -9.16 11.05 24.17
N ALA A 176 -8.18 10.40 23.57
CA ALA A 176 -6.89 10.27 24.21
C ALA A 176 -5.77 10.31 23.16
N ARG A 177 -5.14 11.47 23.14
CA ARG A 177 -3.81 11.76 22.56
C ARG A 177 -3.76 12.46 21.21
N ARG A 178 -4.14 13.74 21.19
CA ARG A 178 -3.24 14.73 20.57
C ARG A 178 -2.00 14.82 21.49
N GLN A 179 -1.02 13.99 21.24
CA GLN A 179 0.32 14.20 21.77
C GLN A 179 1.17 14.86 20.69
N ASP A 180 1.76 15.98 21.14
CA ASP A 180 2.62 16.87 20.36
C ASP A 180 3.63 16.15 19.47
N ALA A 181 3.81 16.66 18.26
CA ALA A 181 4.75 16.25 17.23
C ALA A 181 6.24 16.44 17.66
N LYS A 182 6.65 15.87 18.78
CA LYS A 182 8.04 15.93 19.29
C LYS A 182 8.75 14.58 19.38
N ASP A 183 8.09 13.48 19.15
CA ASP A 183 8.72 12.14 19.10
C ASP A 183 8.71 11.57 17.67
N VAL A 184 9.49 12.17 16.80
CA VAL A 184 9.88 11.61 15.51
C VAL A 184 10.89 10.49 15.77
N GLY A 185 10.43 9.29 16.11
CA GLY A 185 11.38 8.19 16.36
C GLY A 185 10.83 6.80 16.59
N GLN A 186 9.60 6.63 17.02
CA GLN A 186 9.05 5.28 17.21
C GLN A 186 7.57 5.23 16.81
N SER A 187 7.30 4.55 15.68
CA SER A 187 5.93 4.26 15.25
C SER A 187 5.22 3.41 16.31
N PRO A 188 4.02 3.81 16.82
CA PRO A 188 3.24 2.99 17.74
C PRO A 188 2.76 1.67 17.11
N ILE A 189 2.76 1.56 15.78
CA ILE A 189 2.40 0.36 15.03
C ILE A 189 3.45 -0.74 15.19
N ILE A 190 4.74 -0.38 15.40
CA ILE A 190 5.82 -1.37 15.61
C ILE A 190 6.03 -1.55 17.12
N THR A 191 5.18 -2.33 17.74
CA THR A 191 5.37 -2.72 19.15
C THR A 191 6.47 -3.79 19.25
N ARG A 192 7.14 -3.91 20.43
CA ARG A 192 8.16 -4.94 20.73
C ARG A 192 7.74 -6.39 20.43
N LYS A 193 6.44 -6.68 20.28
CA LYS A 193 5.94 -8.00 19.89
C LYS A 193 6.39 -8.40 18.48
N HIS A 194 6.49 -7.45 17.55
CA HIS A 194 6.83 -7.70 16.15
C HIS A 194 8.34 -7.85 15.90
N ALA A 195 9.18 -7.27 16.75
CA ALA A 195 10.64 -7.42 16.67
C ALA A 195 11.13 -8.86 16.93
N ARG A 196 10.28 -9.77 17.41
CA ARG A 196 10.64 -11.17 17.70
C ARG A 196 10.48 -12.15 16.53
N ARG A 197 9.96 -11.74 15.37
CA ARG A 197 9.90 -12.57 14.15
C ARG A 197 11.16 -12.49 13.27
N VAL A 198 12.30 -12.15 13.87
CA VAL A 198 13.61 -11.93 13.22
C VAL A 198 14.18 -13.21 12.55
N GLY A 199 13.66 -14.41 12.84
CA GLY A 199 14.20 -15.67 12.32
C GLY A 199 13.92 -16.00 10.84
N ALA A 200 13.05 -15.27 10.16
CA ALA A 200 12.73 -15.55 8.75
C ALA A 200 13.82 -15.09 7.76
N TRP A 201 14.75 -14.25 8.21
CA TRP A 201 15.82 -13.67 7.40
C TRP A 201 17.21 -14.25 7.70
N ASP A 202 17.32 -15.17 8.67
CA ASP A 202 18.59 -15.70 9.17
C ASP A 202 19.31 -16.62 8.17
N PHE A 203 18.70 -16.97 7.05
CA PHE A 203 19.27 -17.83 6.02
C PHE A 203 19.22 -17.20 4.63
N GLU A 204 19.94 -16.12 4.42
CA GLU A 204 20.38 -15.82 3.06
C GLU A 204 21.55 -16.77 2.74
N PRO A 205 21.39 -17.72 1.80
CA PRO A 205 22.53 -18.53 1.40
C PRO A 205 23.59 -17.60 0.79
N ASP A 206 24.84 -17.85 1.10
CA ASP A 206 26.02 -17.15 0.57
C ASP A 206 26.22 -17.43 -0.93
N VAL A 207 25.16 -17.29 -1.68
CA VAL A 207 25.13 -17.41 -3.15
C VAL A 207 24.93 -16.01 -3.71
N GLY A 208 25.89 -15.60 -4.52
CA GLY A 208 25.80 -14.32 -5.23
C GLY A 208 24.41 -14.13 -5.85
N ARG A 209 23.75 -13.02 -5.57
CA ARG A 209 22.40 -12.64 -6.07
C ARG A 209 22.30 -12.58 -7.59
N VAL A 210 23.35 -12.98 -8.30
CA VAL A 210 23.52 -12.93 -9.74
C VAL A 210 23.80 -14.35 -10.26
N ALA A 211 22.74 -15.15 -10.44
CA ALA A 211 22.83 -16.39 -11.21
C ALA A 211 22.65 -16.07 -12.69
N ASN A 212 23.66 -16.39 -13.51
CA ASN A 212 23.53 -16.40 -14.96
C ASN A 212 22.60 -17.56 -15.36
N GLY A 213 21.68 -17.33 -16.31
CA GLY A 213 20.81 -18.39 -16.83
C GLY A 213 19.43 -18.54 -16.16
N VAL A 214 19.06 -17.66 -15.20
CA VAL A 214 17.69 -17.67 -14.64
C VAL A 214 16.71 -17.10 -15.66
N PRO A 215 15.70 -17.86 -16.12
CA PRO A 215 14.70 -17.38 -17.07
C PRO A 215 13.96 -16.14 -16.52
N ASN A 216 13.70 -15.16 -17.41
CA ASN A 216 13.00 -13.91 -17.06
C ASN A 216 13.64 -13.10 -15.93
N ARG A 217 14.97 -13.16 -15.77
CA ARG A 217 15.71 -12.49 -14.69
C ARG A 217 15.38 -11.01 -14.54
N ALA A 218 15.32 -10.25 -15.65
CA ALA A 218 15.01 -8.82 -15.60
C ALA A 218 13.61 -8.55 -15.02
N HIS A 219 12.62 -9.33 -15.42
CA HIS A 219 11.25 -9.23 -14.90
C HIS A 219 11.16 -9.63 -13.42
N ARG A 220 11.90 -10.68 -13.02
CA ARG A 220 11.98 -11.11 -11.61
C ARG A 220 12.59 -10.03 -10.74
N LEU A 221 13.73 -9.45 -11.15
CA LEU A 221 14.39 -8.38 -10.41
C LEU A 221 13.50 -7.13 -10.32
N LYS A 222 12.81 -6.76 -11.40
CA LYS A 222 11.87 -5.63 -11.39
C LYS A 222 10.67 -5.92 -10.49
N GLY A 223 10.07 -7.10 -10.57
CA GLY A 223 8.93 -7.50 -9.73
C GLY A 223 9.30 -7.49 -8.24
N LEU A 224 10.42 -8.11 -7.87
CA LEU A 224 10.91 -8.12 -6.48
C LEU A 224 11.36 -6.73 -6.01
N GLY A 225 11.99 -5.95 -6.90
CA GLY A 225 12.44 -4.58 -6.58
C GLY A 225 11.28 -3.62 -6.29
N ASN A 226 10.12 -3.82 -6.91
CA ASN A 226 8.93 -3.01 -6.69
C ASN A 226 7.98 -3.60 -5.64
N ALA A 227 8.15 -4.88 -5.27
CA ALA A 227 7.26 -5.52 -4.30
C ALA A 227 7.33 -4.87 -2.92
N ILE A 228 6.21 -4.80 -2.27
CA ILE A 228 6.11 -4.45 -0.85
C ILE A 228 6.70 -5.59 -0.02
N VAL A 229 7.28 -5.26 1.12
CA VAL A 229 7.73 -6.25 2.10
C VAL A 229 6.50 -6.78 2.85
N PRO A 230 6.09 -8.05 2.65
CA PRO A 230 4.81 -8.56 3.15
C PRO A 230 4.65 -8.46 4.66
N GLN A 231 5.74 -8.64 5.43
CA GLN A 231 5.71 -8.57 6.89
C GLN A 231 5.32 -7.18 7.41
N ILE A 232 5.61 -6.10 6.65
CA ILE A 232 5.14 -4.76 7.02
C ILE A 232 3.63 -4.66 6.80
N ALA A 233 3.12 -5.18 5.68
CA ALA A 233 1.68 -5.22 5.41
C ALA A 233 0.93 -6.08 6.45
N GLU A 234 1.52 -7.20 6.90
CA GLU A 234 0.99 -8.05 7.98
C GLU A 234 0.85 -7.24 9.28
N ILE A 235 1.89 -6.51 9.70
CA ILE A 235 1.87 -5.68 10.92
C ILE A 235 0.79 -4.59 10.84
N ILE A 236 0.66 -3.93 9.69
CA ILE A 236 -0.39 -2.92 9.47
C ILE A 236 -1.78 -3.58 9.53
N GLY A 237 -1.95 -4.75 8.91
CA GLY A 237 -3.20 -5.51 8.95
C GLY A 237 -3.60 -5.93 10.36
N GLU A 238 -2.66 -6.42 11.17
CA GLU A 238 -2.90 -6.75 12.59
C GLU A 238 -3.33 -5.50 13.38
N ALA A 239 -2.68 -4.35 13.16
CA ALA A 239 -3.04 -3.10 13.83
C ALA A 239 -4.45 -2.62 13.46
N ILE A 240 -4.85 -2.79 12.19
CA ILE A 240 -6.21 -2.49 11.73
C ILE A 240 -7.24 -3.41 12.42
N TRP A 241 -6.95 -4.70 12.55
CA TRP A 241 -7.82 -5.63 13.29
C TRP A 241 -8.00 -5.24 14.75
N ASP A 242 -6.89 -4.92 15.43
CA ASP A 242 -6.91 -4.52 16.86
C ASP A 242 -7.73 -3.23 17.05
N SER A 243 -7.68 -2.29 16.11
CA SER A 243 -8.46 -1.05 16.16
C SER A 243 -9.95 -1.24 15.82
N SER A 244 -10.29 -2.27 15.05
CA SER A 244 -11.65 -2.50 14.56
C SER A 244 -12.51 -3.36 15.48
N GLY A 245 -11.92 -4.06 16.45
CA GLY A 245 -12.59 -4.96 17.40
C GLY A 245 -12.87 -4.35 18.77
N SER A 246 -12.57 -3.06 18.96
CA SER A 246 -12.87 -2.28 20.18
C SER A 246 -14.06 -1.37 19.93
#